data_60665f20f22adeec83815d51cbb6fce3
#
_entry.id   60665f20f22adeec83815d51cbb6fce3
#
_cell.length_a   1.000
_cell.length_b   1.000
_cell.length_c   1.000
_cell.angle_alpha   90.00
_cell.angle_beta   90.00
_cell.angle_gamma   90.00
#
_symmetry.space_group_name_H-M   'P 1'
#
loop_
_entity.id
_entity.type
_entity.pdbx_description
1 polymer ?
#
loop_
_entity_poly.entity_id
_entity_poly.type
_entity_poly.pdbx_seq_one_letter_code
_entity_poly.pdbx_strand_id
1 'polypeptide(L)'
;MELHHEFTVPVPVDEAWRALLDIERVAPCLPGATVEEYDGKTVTGSVKVKVGPVTVTYRGTAVFEEQDESAHRMVLLASGRETRGPGTARATVTSTLTDRDGGTAVSVRTDLAVTGRPAQFGRGVLAEVGDRLVGEFAACLSERLTPAPAGAVEQPTAEPRPVDLAEVPEPSEPLDLLRAAGPAVAKRVAAAAGVAAAVAVVVAVARACRRRRA
;
A
#
# COMPACT_ATOMS: atom_id res chain seq x y z
N MET A 1 8.17 12.19 21.58
CA MET A 1 6.82 12.79 21.69
C MET A 1 5.79 11.68 21.71
N GLU A 2 4.75 11.86 22.50
CA GLU A 2 3.67 10.90 22.57
C GLU A 2 2.50 11.35 21.66
N LEU A 3 1.92 10.39 20.94
CA LEU A 3 0.73 10.56 20.11
C LEU A 3 -0.30 9.53 20.57
N HIS A 4 -1.58 9.90 20.53
CA HIS A 4 -2.68 9.02 20.88
C HIS A 4 -3.77 9.12 19.80
N HIS A 5 -4.17 7.96 19.28
CA HIS A 5 -5.20 7.86 18.27
C HIS A 5 -6.21 6.77 18.65
N GLU A 6 -7.46 6.96 18.23
CA GLU A 6 -8.50 5.96 18.36
C GLU A 6 -9.27 5.87 17.05
N PHE A 7 -9.62 4.66 16.66
CA PHE A 7 -10.50 4.40 15.53
C PHE A 7 -11.32 3.12 15.76
N THR A 8 -12.32 2.89 14.93
CA THR A 8 -13.14 1.67 15.00
C THR A 8 -13.09 0.93 13.68
N VAL A 9 -13.21 -0.40 13.76
CA VAL A 9 -13.35 -1.29 12.61
C VAL A 9 -14.63 -2.12 12.74
N PRO A 10 -15.34 -2.42 11.62
CA PRO A 10 -16.68 -3.02 11.66
C PRO A 10 -16.66 -4.56 11.75
N VAL A 11 -15.77 -5.12 12.57
CA VAL A 11 -15.63 -6.57 12.78
C VAL A 11 -15.37 -6.88 14.24
N PRO A 12 -15.68 -8.12 14.71
CA PRO A 12 -15.39 -8.56 16.08
C PRO A 12 -13.90 -8.47 16.44
N VAL A 13 -13.61 -8.33 17.72
CA VAL A 13 -12.26 -8.07 18.23
C VAL A 13 -11.24 -9.13 17.83
N ASP A 14 -11.62 -10.41 17.84
CA ASP A 14 -10.72 -11.50 17.44
C ASP A 14 -10.39 -11.47 15.93
N GLU A 15 -11.32 -11.00 15.11
CA GLU A 15 -11.08 -10.83 13.68
C GLU A 15 -10.19 -9.62 13.42
N ALA A 16 -10.46 -8.50 14.09
CA ALA A 16 -9.62 -7.30 14.03
C ALA A 16 -8.19 -7.60 14.49
N TRP A 17 -8.04 -8.36 15.58
CA TRP A 17 -6.76 -8.80 16.11
C TRP A 17 -5.94 -9.58 15.08
N ARG A 18 -6.53 -10.63 14.51
CA ARG A 18 -5.87 -11.44 13.48
C ARG A 18 -5.51 -10.63 12.25
N ALA A 19 -6.38 -9.72 11.83
CA ALA A 19 -6.11 -8.85 10.69
C ALA A 19 -4.94 -7.89 10.94
N LEU A 20 -4.83 -7.32 12.14
CA LEU A 20 -3.74 -6.38 12.48
C LEU A 20 -2.37 -7.08 12.61
N LEU A 21 -2.33 -8.36 12.91
CA LEU A 21 -1.11 -9.17 12.94
C LEU A 21 -0.70 -9.68 11.53
N ASP A 22 -1.61 -9.66 10.57
CA ASP A 22 -1.35 -10.07 9.20
C ASP A 22 -0.71 -8.90 8.41
N ILE A 23 0.63 -8.91 8.35
CA ILE A 23 1.41 -7.86 7.71
C ILE A 23 1.08 -7.73 6.22
N GLU A 24 0.82 -8.83 5.50
CA GLU A 24 0.48 -8.78 4.08
C GLU A 24 -0.86 -8.07 3.84
N ARG A 25 -1.77 -8.23 4.79
CA ARG A 25 -3.09 -7.61 4.76
C ARG A 25 -3.05 -6.13 5.13
N VAL A 26 -2.26 -5.73 6.15
CA VAL A 26 -2.26 -4.36 6.68
C VAL A 26 -1.23 -3.43 6.04
N ALA A 27 -0.12 -3.95 5.54
CA ALA A 27 0.93 -3.13 4.93
C ALA A 27 0.43 -2.24 3.77
N PRO A 28 -0.46 -2.71 2.87
CA PRO A 28 -1.02 -1.85 1.82
C PRO A 28 -1.88 -0.70 2.34
N CYS A 29 -2.36 -0.77 3.59
CA CYS A 29 -3.14 0.30 4.23
C CYS A 29 -2.24 1.40 4.83
N LEU A 30 -0.94 1.17 5.00
CA LEU A 30 -0.01 2.19 5.49
C LEU A 30 0.46 3.09 4.33
N PRO A 31 0.05 4.38 4.30
CA PRO A 31 0.38 5.27 3.19
C PRO A 31 1.89 5.45 3.02
N GLY A 32 2.37 5.17 1.82
CA GLY A 32 3.79 5.31 1.48
C GLY A 32 4.70 4.22 2.03
N ALA A 33 4.17 3.18 2.68
CA ALA A 33 4.93 2.03 3.14
C ALA A 33 5.18 1.03 2.00
N THR A 34 6.34 0.39 2.06
CA THR A 34 6.72 -0.73 1.20
C THR A 34 7.40 -1.77 2.07
N VAL A 35 6.82 -2.96 2.16
CA VAL A 35 7.43 -4.12 2.82
C VAL A 35 8.36 -4.81 1.82
N GLU A 36 9.60 -5.05 2.23
CA GLU A 36 10.62 -5.75 1.45
C GLU A 36 10.77 -7.19 1.92
N GLU A 37 10.68 -7.42 3.23
CA GLU A 37 10.85 -8.74 3.86
C GLU A 37 10.04 -8.83 5.15
N TYR A 38 9.51 -10.01 5.45
CA TYR A 38 8.86 -10.34 6.73
C TYR A 38 9.22 -11.77 7.14
N ASP A 39 9.78 -11.94 8.34
CA ASP A 39 10.24 -13.24 8.88
C ASP A 39 9.29 -13.85 9.94
N GLY A 40 8.07 -13.30 10.07
CA GLY A 40 7.08 -13.68 11.09
C GLY A 40 7.16 -12.85 12.37
N LYS A 41 8.25 -12.09 12.58
CA LYS A 41 8.43 -11.20 13.74
C LYS A 41 8.92 -9.82 13.35
N THR A 42 9.82 -9.75 12.38
CA THR A 42 10.47 -8.52 11.93
C THR A 42 10.02 -8.19 10.52
N VAL A 43 9.51 -6.99 10.34
CA VAL A 43 9.20 -6.41 9.04
C VAL A 43 10.36 -5.52 8.63
N THR A 44 10.97 -5.76 7.48
CA THR A 44 11.96 -4.87 6.85
C THR A 44 11.31 -4.14 5.69
N GLY A 45 11.55 -2.84 5.59
CA GLY A 45 10.93 -2.06 4.52
C GLY A 45 11.29 -0.59 4.56
N SER A 46 10.49 0.18 3.86
CA SER A 46 10.63 1.64 3.80
C SER A 46 9.28 2.33 3.90
N VAL A 47 9.30 3.57 4.41
CA VAL A 47 8.12 4.44 4.43
C VAL A 47 8.49 5.82 3.87
N LYS A 48 7.68 6.31 2.95
CA LYS A 48 7.81 7.64 2.36
C LYS A 48 6.77 8.57 2.98
N VAL A 49 7.22 9.61 3.66
CA VAL A 49 6.36 10.54 4.42
C VAL A 49 6.61 11.97 3.97
N LYS A 50 5.54 12.75 3.84
CA LYS A 50 5.60 14.19 3.62
C LYS A 50 5.37 14.91 4.94
N VAL A 51 6.37 15.68 5.38
CA VAL A 51 6.35 16.50 6.61
C VAL A 51 6.50 17.95 6.22
N GLY A 52 5.42 18.72 6.25
CA GLY A 52 5.38 20.06 5.70
C GLY A 52 5.80 20.10 4.22
N PRO A 53 6.77 20.95 3.81
CA PRO A 53 7.25 21.01 2.43
C PRO A 53 8.25 19.90 2.07
N VAL A 54 8.69 19.08 3.03
CA VAL A 54 9.75 18.08 2.84
C VAL A 54 9.16 16.68 2.70
N THR A 55 9.61 15.94 1.69
CA THR A 55 9.33 14.52 1.56
C THR A 55 10.59 13.74 1.95
N VAL A 56 10.45 12.80 2.88
CA VAL A 56 11.52 11.94 3.37
C VAL A 56 11.15 10.47 3.18
N THR A 57 12.15 9.63 2.95
CA THR A 57 11.98 8.18 2.93
C THR A 57 12.87 7.59 4.02
N TYR A 58 12.25 6.88 4.95
CA TYR A 58 12.94 6.09 5.97
C TYR A 58 12.99 4.64 5.53
N ARG A 59 14.13 4.01 5.66
CA ARG A 59 14.30 2.56 5.50
C ARG A 59 14.70 1.97 6.84
N GLY A 60 14.13 0.83 7.20
CA GLY A 60 14.39 0.25 8.50
C GLY A 60 13.55 -0.99 8.78
N THR A 61 13.33 -1.22 10.06
CA THR A 61 12.64 -2.41 10.56
C THR A 61 11.54 -2.04 11.55
N ALA A 62 10.53 -2.90 11.61
CA ALA A 62 9.52 -2.90 12.67
C ALA A 62 9.45 -4.31 13.25
N VAL A 63 9.53 -4.43 14.58
CA VAL A 63 9.58 -5.70 15.30
C VAL A 63 8.40 -5.79 16.25
N PHE A 64 7.64 -6.88 16.20
CA PHE A 64 6.65 -7.19 17.22
C PHE A 64 7.36 -7.64 18.50
N GLU A 65 7.39 -6.76 19.49
CA GLU A 65 8.01 -7.03 20.79
C GLU A 65 7.06 -7.83 21.70
N GLU A 66 5.78 -7.51 21.66
CA GLU A 66 4.74 -8.14 22.44
C GLU A 66 3.49 -8.38 21.58
N GLN A 67 2.90 -9.56 21.75
CA GLN A 67 1.61 -9.93 21.15
C GLN A 67 0.85 -10.73 22.21
N ASP A 68 -0.01 -10.05 22.99
CA ASP A 68 -0.88 -10.67 23.99
C ASP A 68 -2.29 -10.82 23.42
N GLU A 69 -2.60 -12.03 22.98
CA GLU A 69 -3.91 -12.36 22.40
C GLU A 69 -5.03 -12.25 23.45
N SER A 70 -4.74 -12.58 24.71
CA SER A 70 -5.74 -12.57 25.79
C SER A 70 -6.18 -11.15 26.15
N ALA A 71 -5.26 -10.20 26.09
CA ALA A 71 -5.51 -8.78 26.33
C ALA A 71 -5.78 -8.00 25.03
N HIS A 72 -5.70 -8.64 23.86
CA HIS A 72 -5.72 -8.00 22.54
C HIS A 72 -4.80 -6.78 22.48
N ARG A 73 -3.58 -6.96 23.01
CA ARG A 73 -2.58 -5.91 23.14
C ARG A 73 -1.31 -6.29 22.39
N MET A 74 -0.81 -5.38 21.56
CA MET A 74 0.46 -5.57 20.87
C MET A 74 1.38 -4.36 21.07
N VAL A 75 2.69 -4.62 21.05
CA VAL A 75 3.74 -3.60 21.04
C VAL A 75 4.65 -3.82 19.85
N LEU A 76 4.78 -2.78 19.03
CA LEU A 76 5.62 -2.75 17.84
C LEU A 76 6.74 -1.73 18.04
N LEU A 77 8.00 -2.15 17.84
CA LEU A 77 9.17 -1.28 17.83
C LEU A 77 9.59 -1.02 16.39
N ALA A 78 9.47 0.21 15.94
CA ALA A 78 9.92 0.62 14.62
C ALA A 78 11.17 1.50 14.70
N SER A 79 12.12 1.27 13.82
CA SER A 79 13.30 2.11 13.67
C SER A 79 13.69 2.25 12.20
N GLY A 80 14.02 3.47 11.79
CA GLY A 80 14.39 3.75 10.41
C GLY A 80 15.41 4.89 10.31
N ARG A 81 16.14 4.86 9.20
CA ARG A 81 17.09 5.92 8.82
C ARG A 81 16.66 6.53 7.49
N GLU A 82 16.78 7.84 7.41
CA GLU A 82 16.53 8.57 6.16
C GLU A 82 17.48 8.08 5.06
N THR A 83 16.94 7.78 3.87
CA THR A 83 17.73 7.23 2.75
C THR A 83 18.62 8.27 2.08
N ARG A 84 18.29 9.57 2.21
CA ARG A 84 19.01 10.69 1.59
C ARG A 84 19.40 11.78 2.59
N GLY A 85 19.65 11.42 3.84
CA GLY A 85 20.00 12.35 4.89
C GLY A 85 20.44 11.68 6.19
N PRO A 86 20.84 12.46 7.20
CA PRO A 86 21.29 11.93 8.49
C PRO A 86 20.12 11.64 9.45
N GLY A 87 18.86 11.90 9.06
CA GLY A 87 17.69 11.77 9.92
C GLY A 87 17.42 10.33 10.33
N THR A 88 16.88 10.15 11.52
CA THR A 88 16.40 8.86 12.04
C THR A 88 15.00 9.03 12.60
N ALA A 89 14.22 7.96 12.57
CA ALA A 89 12.94 7.85 13.23
C ALA A 89 12.93 6.58 14.10
N ARG A 90 12.38 6.66 15.29
CA ARG A 90 12.10 5.52 16.18
C ARG A 90 10.72 5.69 16.74
N ALA A 91 9.95 4.61 16.76
CA ALA A 91 8.61 4.61 17.34
C ALA A 91 8.38 3.34 18.15
N THR A 92 7.78 3.49 19.32
CA THR A 92 7.16 2.41 20.06
C THR A 92 5.66 2.60 19.91
N VAL A 93 5.00 1.65 19.27
CA VAL A 93 3.56 1.67 19.01
C VAL A 93 2.90 0.61 19.88
N THR A 94 2.05 1.03 20.81
CA THR A 94 1.22 0.14 21.64
C THR A 94 -0.21 0.24 21.13
N SER A 95 -0.78 -0.88 20.73
CA SER A 95 -2.18 -0.96 20.29
C SER A 95 -2.96 -1.87 21.23
N THR A 96 -4.17 -1.46 21.58
CA THR A 96 -5.11 -2.25 22.40
C THR A 96 -6.47 -2.24 21.70
N LEU A 97 -7.08 -3.42 21.57
CA LEU A 97 -8.38 -3.59 20.94
C LEU A 97 -9.41 -3.94 22.01
N THR A 98 -10.61 -3.36 21.88
CA THR A 98 -11.74 -3.64 22.77
C THR A 98 -13.02 -3.79 21.96
N ASP A 99 -13.90 -4.67 22.37
CA ASP A 99 -15.23 -4.81 21.77
C ASP A 99 -16.04 -3.52 21.96
N ARG A 100 -16.76 -3.11 20.91
CA ARG A 100 -17.59 -1.91 20.95
C ARG A 100 -18.75 -1.99 19.94
N ASP A 101 -19.96 -2.15 20.47
CA ASP A 101 -21.21 -2.05 19.69
C ASP A 101 -21.24 -2.93 18.40
N GLY A 102 -20.71 -4.16 18.51
CA GLY A 102 -20.65 -5.10 17.37
C GLY A 102 -19.47 -4.89 16.41
N GLY A 103 -18.57 -3.97 16.75
CA GLY A 103 -17.29 -3.73 16.08
C GLY A 103 -16.14 -3.74 17.08
N THR A 104 -15.01 -3.23 16.69
CA THR A 104 -13.81 -3.14 17.53
C THR A 104 -13.30 -1.72 17.61
N ALA A 105 -13.13 -1.19 18.81
CA ALA A 105 -12.38 0.03 19.06
C ALA A 105 -10.89 -0.31 19.19
N VAL A 106 -10.05 0.42 18.45
CA VAL A 106 -8.59 0.30 18.46
C VAL A 106 -8.01 1.58 19.02
N SER A 107 -7.33 1.48 20.16
CA SER A 107 -6.55 2.56 20.78
C SER A 107 -5.07 2.37 20.45
N VAL A 108 -4.43 3.42 19.92
CA VAL A 108 -3.03 3.39 19.51
C VAL A 108 -2.27 4.50 20.22
N ARG A 109 -1.28 4.12 21.03
CA ARG A 109 -0.33 5.03 21.64
C ARG A 109 1.02 4.88 20.96
N THR A 110 1.60 6.01 20.54
CA THR A 110 2.89 6.01 19.84
C THR A 110 3.88 6.94 20.54
N ASP A 111 4.98 6.39 21.05
CA ASP A 111 6.14 7.16 21.46
C ASP A 111 7.08 7.34 20.27
N LEU A 112 7.17 8.58 19.76
CA LEU A 112 7.91 8.91 18.56
C LEU A 112 9.13 9.78 18.86
N ALA A 113 10.29 9.36 18.37
CA ALA A 113 11.54 10.13 18.36
C ALA A 113 12.02 10.28 16.90
N VAL A 114 12.13 11.53 16.44
CA VAL A 114 12.58 11.87 15.08
C VAL A 114 13.76 12.83 15.18
N THR A 115 14.76 12.63 14.32
CA THR A 115 15.91 13.53 14.15
C THR A 115 16.03 14.02 12.71
N GLY A 116 16.91 14.98 12.46
CA GLY A 116 17.12 15.54 11.13
C GLY A 116 16.11 16.64 10.77
N ARG A 117 15.94 16.88 9.47
CA ARG A 117 15.06 17.95 8.97
C ARG A 117 13.60 17.86 9.41
N PRO A 118 12.95 16.70 9.45
CA PRO A 118 11.57 16.62 9.91
C PRO A 118 11.36 17.08 11.35
N ALA A 119 12.34 16.86 12.23
CA ALA A 119 12.27 17.31 13.62
C ALA A 119 12.21 18.84 13.78
N GLN A 120 12.67 19.59 12.78
CA GLN A 120 12.70 21.06 12.80
C GLN A 120 11.30 21.68 12.61
N PHE A 121 10.34 20.94 12.07
CA PHE A 121 8.97 21.42 11.88
C PHE A 121 8.14 21.44 13.17
N GLY A 122 8.69 20.90 14.25
CA GLY A 122 8.05 20.90 15.56
C GLY A 122 6.99 19.82 15.75
N ARG A 123 6.54 19.70 17.01
CA ARG A 123 5.61 18.63 17.43
C ARG A 123 4.24 18.72 16.75
N GLY A 124 3.73 19.93 16.51
CA GLY A 124 2.41 20.13 15.90
C GLY A 124 2.32 19.53 14.49
N VAL A 125 3.31 19.83 13.64
CA VAL A 125 3.33 19.28 12.26
C VAL A 125 3.53 17.76 12.28
N LEU A 126 4.33 17.23 13.21
CA LEU A 126 4.51 15.77 13.33
C LEU A 126 3.23 15.08 13.83
N ALA A 127 2.47 15.72 14.72
CA ALA A 127 1.17 15.21 15.17
C ALA A 127 0.16 15.17 14.02
N GLU A 128 0.05 16.26 13.26
CA GLU A 128 -0.83 16.33 12.08
C GLU A 128 -0.52 15.24 11.04
N VAL A 129 0.77 14.95 10.82
CA VAL A 129 1.20 13.84 9.96
C VAL A 129 0.77 12.49 10.54
N GLY A 130 0.89 12.30 11.86
CA GLY A 130 0.44 11.10 12.57
C GLY A 130 -1.06 10.89 12.44
N ASP A 131 -1.86 11.93 12.72
CA ASP A 131 -3.32 11.92 12.60
C ASP A 131 -3.76 11.50 11.19
N ARG A 132 -3.12 12.05 10.19
CA ARG A 132 -3.40 11.71 8.79
C ARG A 132 -3.06 10.26 8.45
N LEU A 133 -1.87 9.79 8.84
CA LEU A 133 -1.42 8.42 8.56
C LEU A 133 -2.35 7.39 9.23
N VAL A 134 -2.73 7.61 10.49
CA VAL A 134 -3.65 6.72 11.20
C VAL A 134 -5.06 6.80 10.63
N GLY A 135 -5.53 7.98 10.24
CA GLY A 135 -6.83 8.14 9.59
C GLY A 135 -6.93 7.40 8.25
N GLU A 136 -5.93 7.54 7.37
CA GLU A 136 -5.87 6.82 6.09
C GLU A 136 -5.75 5.29 6.31
N PHE A 137 -4.95 4.87 7.30
CA PHE A 137 -4.83 3.47 7.69
C PHE A 137 -6.16 2.89 8.16
N ALA A 138 -6.84 3.56 9.08
CA ALA A 138 -8.12 3.12 9.64
C ALA A 138 -9.22 3.00 8.58
N ALA A 139 -9.31 3.97 7.66
CA ALA A 139 -10.25 3.94 6.55
C ALA A 139 -10.00 2.72 5.64
N CYS A 140 -8.76 2.51 5.18
CA CYS A 140 -8.38 1.37 4.36
C CYS A 140 -8.63 0.03 5.06
N LEU A 141 -8.28 -0.07 6.35
CA LEU A 141 -8.49 -1.28 7.14
C LEU A 141 -9.97 -1.60 7.27
N SER A 142 -10.81 -0.60 7.57
CA SER A 142 -12.26 -0.76 7.66
C SER A 142 -12.88 -1.24 6.35
N GLU A 143 -12.47 -0.68 5.22
CA GLU A 143 -12.91 -1.14 3.89
C GLU A 143 -12.54 -2.60 3.62
N ARG A 144 -11.32 -3.00 3.97
CA ARG A 144 -10.83 -4.38 3.76
C ARG A 144 -11.47 -5.40 4.70
N LEU A 145 -11.93 -4.97 5.87
CA LEU A 145 -12.57 -5.81 6.87
C LEU A 145 -14.10 -5.84 6.71
N THR A 146 -14.69 -4.87 6.00
CA THR A 146 -16.12 -4.92 5.70
C THR A 146 -16.41 -6.13 4.82
N PRO A 147 -17.28 -7.08 5.24
CA PRO A 147 -17.70 -8.17 4.36
C PRO A 147 -18.29 -7.58 3.09
N ALA A 148 -17.87 -8.05 1.92
CA ALA A 148 -18.54 -7.70 0.68
C ALA A 148 -20.04 -8.01 0.88
N PRO A 149 -20.97 -7.10 0.49
CA PRO A 149 -22.39 -7.38 0.60
C PRO A 149 -22.65 -8.72 -0.12
N ALA A 150 -23.15 -9.71 0.64
CA ALA A 150 -23.56 -11.00 0.10
C ALA A 150 -24.80 -10.77 -0.77
N GLY A 151 -24.59 -10.35 -2.02
CA GLY A 151 -25.70 -9.97 -2.90
C GLY A 151 -25.25 -9.48 -4.25
N ALA A 152 -24.39 -10.22 -4.94
CA ALA A 152 -24.33 -10.21 -6.40
C ALA A 152 -23.64 -11.49 -6.87
N VAL A 153 -24.16 -12.64 -6.45
CA VAL A 153 -24.05 -13.82 -7.30
C VAL A 153 -25.12 -13.59 -8.38
N GLU A 154 -24.79 -12.89 -9.44
CA GLU A 154 -25.45 -13.10 -10.71
C GLU A 154 -25.14 -14.54 -11.09
N GLN A 155 -26.00 -15.44 -10.62
CA GLN A 155 -26.17 -16.71 -11.29
C GLN A 155 -26.68 -16.38 -12.70
N PRO A 156 -25.95 -16.75 -13.76
CA PRO A 156 -26.58 -16.85 -15.04
C PRO A 156 -27.58 -17.99 -14.93
N THR A 157 -28.83 -17.63 -14.67
CA THR A 157 -29.96 -18.57 -14.88
C THR A 157 -30.05 -18.78 -16.38
N ALA A 158 -29.26 -19.72 -16.89
CA ALA A 158 -29.47 -20.28 -18.19
C ALA A 158 -30.73 -21.18 -18.08
N GLU A 159 -31.90 -20.58 -18.28
CA GLU A 159 -33.08 -21.34 -18.68
C GLU A 159 -32.77 -22.09 -19.97
N PRO A 160 -32.89 -23.42 -20.01
CA PRO A 160 -32.73 -24.17 -21.26
C PRO A 160 -33.93 -23.86 -22.15
N ARG A 161 -33.77 -22.97 -23.14
CA ARG A 161 -34.68 -22.85 -24.24
C ARG A 161 -34.55 -24.12 -25.10
N PRO A 162 -35.67 -24.75 -25.53
CA PRO A 162 -35.63 -25.86 -26.45
C PRO A 162 -35.02 -25.38 -27.79
N VAL A 163 -33.93 -26.01 -28.20
CA VAL A 163 -33.34 -25.80 -29.53
C VAL A 163 -34.20 -26.59 -30.52
N ASP A 164 -34.89 -25.84 -31.39
CA ASP A 164 -35.54 -26.38 -32.57
C ASP A 164 -34.46 -26.74 -33.59
N LEU A 165 -34.41 -28.05 -33.92
CA LEU A 165 -33.47 -28.65 -34.85
C LEU A 165 -33.97 -28.49 -36.28
N ALA A 166 -33.85 -27.30 -36.87
CA ALA A 166 -33.97 -27.12 -38.30
C ALA A 166 -33.38 -25.75 -38.71
N GLU A 167 -32.08 -25.72 -39.01
CA GLU A 167 -31.53 -24.97 -40.15
C GLU A 167 -30.00 -25.08 -40.10
N VAL A 168 -29.43 -25.74 -41.08
CA VAL A 168 -27.98 -25.80 -41.33
C VAL A 168 -27.63 -24.54 -42.09
N PRO A 169 -26.86 -23.59 -41.56
CA PRO A 169 -26.30 -22.49 -42.35
C PRO A 169 -25.03 -22.98 -43.06
N GLU A 170 -24.90 -22.61 -44.31
CA GLU A 170 -23.75 -22.78 -45.19
C GLU A 170 -22.47 -22.17 -44.61
N PRO A 171 -21.27 -22.58 -45.06
CA PRO A 171 -19.99 -22.16 -44.48
C PRO A 171 -19.72 -20.66 -44.76
N SER A 172 -19.68 -19.90 -43.68
CA SER A 172 -19.31 -18.47 -43.73
C SER A 172 -17.80 -18.30 -43.98
N GLU A 173 -17.48 -17.37 -44.84
CA GLU A 173 -16.14 -16.94 -45.26
C GLU A 173 -15.18 -16.65 -44.08
N PRO A 174 -13.85 -16.81 -44.26
CA PRO A 174 -12.88 -16.60 -43.19
C PRO A 174 -12.86 -15.14 -42.74
N LEU A 175 -12.98 -14.93 -41.42
CA LEU A 175 -12.92 -13.62 -40.75
C LEU A 175 -11.58 -12.95 -41.02
N ASP A 176 -11.60 -11.83 -41.73
CA ASP A 176 -10.46 -10.96 -41.97
C ASP A 176 -10.13 -10.17 -40.68
N LEU A 177 -9.21 -10.73 -39.85
CA LEU A 177 -8.76 -10.15 -38.59
C LEU A 177 -7.97 -8.84 -38.73
N LEU A 178 -7.64 -8.44 -39.96
CA LEU A 178 -6.89 -7.20 -40.23
C LEU A 178 -7.79 -5.92 -40.23
N ARG A 179 -9.11 -6.07 -40.24
CA ARG A 179 -10.03 -4.92 -40.23
C ARG A 179 -10.50 -4.48 -38.84
N ALA A 180 -10.25 -5.28 -37.80
CA ALA A 180 -10.67 -4.96 -36.41
C ALA A 180 -9.63 -4.17 -35.60
N ALA A 181 -8.42 -3.94 -36.12
CA ALA A 181 -7.41 -3.10 -35.47
C ALA A 181 -7.66 -1.62 -35.76
N GLY A 182 -8.53 -1.00 -34.96
CA GLY A 182 -8.78 0.45 -34.99
C GLY A 182 -7.53 1.26 -34.60
N PRO A 183 -7.52 2.60 -34.79
CA PRO A 183 -6.33 3.50 -34.78
C PRO A 183 -5.66 3.65 -33.37
N ALA A 184 -6.07 2.88 -32.38
CA ALA A 184 -5.52 2.94 -31.01
C ALA A 184 -4.11 2.33 -30.86
N VAL A 185 -3.68 1.44 -31.78
CA VAL A 185 -2.38 0.78 -31.70
C VAL A 185 -1.24 1.66 -32.22
N ALA A 186 -1.53 2.54 -33.19
CA ALA A 186 -0.53 3.42 -33.81
C ALA A 186 0.08 4.45 -32.82
N LYS A 187 -0.67 4.88 -31.78
CA LYS A 187 -0.17 5.86 -30.80
C LYS A 187 0.81 5.28 -29.75
N ARG A 188 0.81 3.97 -29.52
CA ARG A 188 1.71 3.33 -28.53
C ARG A 188 3.09 2.97 -29.09
N VAL A 189 3.20 2.76 -30.40
CA VAL A 189 4.49 2.46 -31.05
C VAL A 189 5.34 3.71 -31.21
N ALA A 190 4.73 4.89 -31.43
CA ALA A 190 5.47 6.15 -31.55
C ALA A 190 6.11 6.61 -30.22
N ALA A 191 5.52 6.26 -29.06
CA ALA A 191 6.08 6.61 -27.75
C ALA A 191 7.30 5.75 -27.37
N ALA A 192 7.40 4.50 -27.83
CA ALA A 192 8.52 3.62 -27.53
C ALA A 192 9.80 4.00 -28.31
N ALA A 193 9.67 4.56 -29.51
CA ALA A 193 10.82 4.99 -30.32
C ALA A 193 11.50 6.25 -29.73
N GLY A 194 10.76 7.14 -29.07
CA GLY A 194 11.30 8.36 -28.45
C GLY A 194 12.18 8.10 -27.23
N VAL A 195 11.86 7.10 -26.42
CA VAL A 195 12.65 6.75 -25.22
C VAL A 195 13.98 6.09 -25.58
N ALA A 196 14.02 5.27 -26.61
CA ALA A 196 15.26 4.63 -27.04
C ALA A 196 16.29 5.65 -27.59
N ALA A 197 15.85 6.69 -28.29
CA ALA A 197 16.70 7.76 -28.80
C ALA A 197 17.30 8.63 -27.67
N ALA A 198 16.52 8.93 -26.63
CA ALA A 198 16.99 9.71 -25.48
C ALA A 198 18.06 8.98 -24.66
N VAL A 199 17.91 7.67 -24.46
CA VAL A 199 18.89 6.85 -23.73
C VAL A 199 20.21 6.74 -24.52
N ALA A 200 20.14 6.61 -25.84
CA ALA A 200 21.36 6.55 -26.68
C ALA A 200 22.18 7.84 -26.63
N VAL A 201 21.53 9.01 -26.60
CA VAL A 201 22.19 10.32 -26.50
C VAL A 201 22.89 10.48 -25.14
N VAL A 202 22.23 10.09 -24.04
CA VAL A 202 22.81 10.19 -22.69
C VAL A 202 24.04 9.28 -22.54
N VAL A 203 23.99 8.06 -23.09
CA VAL A 203 25.14 7.12 -23.06
C VAL A 203 26.30 7.64 -23.94
N ALA A 204 26.02 8.23 -25.08
CA ALA A 204 27.06 8.80 -25.96
C ALA A 204 27.76 10.00 -25.29
N VAL A 205 27.01 10.90 -24.64
CA VAL A 205 27.58 12.05 -23.91
C VAL A 205 28.41 11.62 -22.72
N ALA A 206 27.94 10.61 -21.94
CA ALA A 206 28.69 10.07 -20.81
C ALA A 206 30.01 9.41 -21.22
N ARG A 207 30.04 8.71 -22.39
CA ARG A 207 31.28 8.15 -22.94
C ARG A 207 32.25 9.21 -23.46
N ALA A 208 31.75 10.27 -24.08
CA ALA A 208 32.58 11.37 -24.54
C ALA A 208 33.25 12.16 -23.39
N CYS A 209 32.52 12.38 -22.28
CA CYS A 209 33.07 13.00 -21.08
C CYS A 209 34.16 12.16 -20.39
N ARG A 210 34.03 10.82 -20.39
CA ARG A 210 35.08 9.93 -19.85
C ARG A 210 36.36 9.96 -20.66
N ARG A 211 36.29 10.06 -22.01
CA ARG A 211 37.45 10.12 -22.89
C ARG A 211 38.25 11.44 -22.81
N ARG A 212 37.65 12.51 -22.24
CA ARG A 212 38.33 13.80 -22.04
C ARG A 212 39.03 13.95 -20.68
N ARG A 213 38.85 12.95 -19.80
CA ARG A 213 39.46 12.95 -18.45
C ARG A 213 40.57 11.88 -18.28
N ALA A 214 40.90 11.16 -19.34
CA ALA A 214 42.10 10.32 -19.48
C ALA A 214 43.06 10.98 -20.48
#